data_2bc25cefb56337de02592018b24c8142
#
_entry.id   2bc25cefb56337de02592018b24c8142
#
_cell.length_a   1.000
_cell.length_b   1.000
_cell.length_c   1.000
_cell.angle_alpha   90.00
_cell.angle_beta   90.00
_cell.angle_gamma   90.00
#
_symmetry.space_group_name_H-M   'P 1'
#
loop_
_entity.id
_entity.type
_entity.pdbx_description
1 polymer ?
#
loop_
_entity_poly.entity_id
_entity_poly.type
_entity_poly.pdbx_seq_one_letter_code
_entity_poly.pdbx_strand_id
1 'polypeptide(L)'
;MKKNILFLVILICFFSSAKATEPVSIQQFGVKPGNSAQVNKANLQKAIDWASEKGAALFVEPSDEPYAVDGGLILKKNVSLIGVHGPTPRGTVHPTKKQPVGSVFKITDKENAFITVETGTQLKGIQFWYPEQTLKNPDQIIAYPATIQVSKTSMTQGVYMSCLTFYGEYLAMDFDANPKFPCELMVFEHCYGYPLSGEFIRMNYCYDVPRILHCHVNPAIQRFIGGQVNRSVVDAVIAKKTFTYSINNTDNAQLIDLFSFGVYGGILLDNESYGQLTNFNFDCVAVGIHKKGSNTKNRNWQIAQGSIIANCGEKVENIHPIIIEGEGHTALSNVEAFSGGNNALTTVPENQSWDFLLIRGDKKLTVSVLGSRMRNYVSDQPFTIENKLAVIQAVACVDKKEKLYNHIFEGE
;
A
#
# COMPACT_ATOMS: atom_id res chain seq x y z
N MET A 1 52.87 5.76 -42.20
CA MET A 1 52.63 6.22 -40.78
C MET A 1 51.65 7.37 -40.60
N LYS A 2 51.41 8.28 -41.53
CA LYS A 2 50.52 9.46 -41.34
C LYS A 2 49.01 9.16 -41.41
N LYS A 3 48.55 8.07 -42.00
CA LYS A 3 47.12 7.72 -42.10
C LYS A 3 46.52 7.10 -40.84
N ASN A 4 47.33 6.46 -39.99
CA ASN A 4 46.82 5.81 -38.76
C ASN A 4 46.68 6.78 -37.60
N ILE A 5 47.35 7.93 -37.61
CA ILE A 5 47.24 8.96 -36.59
C ILE A 5 45.92 9.73 -36.72
N LEU A 6 45.46 9.95 -37.96
CA LEU A 6 44.17 10.63 -38.20
C LEU A 6 42.96 9.80 -37.72
N PHE A 7 43.05 8.46 -37.86
CA PHE A 7 41.97 7.57 -37.38
C PHE A 7 41.89 7.48 -35.87
N LEU A 8 43.04 7.57 -35.19
CA LEU A 8 43.09 7.56 -33.71
C LEU A 8 42.54 8.86 -33.10
N VAL A 9 42.78 10.01 -33.73
CA VAL A 9 42.27 11.31 -33.29
C VAL A 9 40.73 11.40 -33.47
N ILE A 10 40.19 10.85 -34.56
CA ILE A 10 38.74 10.81 -34.79
C ILE A 10 38.05 9.87 -33.79
N LEU A 11 38.66 8.72 -33.43
CA LEU A 11 38.11 7.80 -32.44
C LEU A 11 38.08 8.41 -31.01
N ILE A 12 39.10 9.21 -30.65
CA ILE A 12 39.14 9.88 -29.36
C ILE A 12 38.10 11.01 -29.26
N CYS A 13 37.77 11.68 -30.38
CA CYS A 13 36.72 12.71 -30.37
C CYS A 13 35.30 12.16 -30.26
N PHE A 14 35.07 10.88 -30.64
CA PHE A 14 33.75 10.26 -30.50
C PHE A 14 33.46 9.69 -29.07
N PHE A 15 34.47 9.49 -28.24
CA PHE A 15 34.30 9.02 -26.86
C PHE A 15 34.12 10.13 -25.84
N SER A 16 34.14 11.38 -26.20
CA SER A 16 34.11 12.51 -25.25
C SER A 16 32.75 13.15 -25.01
N SER A 17 31.62 12.53 -25.45
CA SER A 17 30.32 13.16 -25.32
C SER A 17 29.17 12.33 -24.69
N ALA A 18 29.47 11.17 -24.15
CA ALA A 18 28.49 10.52 -23.27
C ALA A 18 28.75 10.95 -21.83
N LYS A 19 28.48 12.22 -21.49
CA LYS A 19 28.21 12.57 -20.10
C LYS A 19 26.90 11.88 -19.73
N ALA A 20 26.98 10.83 -18.92
CA ALA A 20 25.82 10.36 -18.21
C ALA A 20 25.26 11.58 -17.47
N THR A 21 24.05 12.00 -17.80
CA THR A 21 23.38 13.08 -17.07
C THR A 21 23.01 12.53 -15.72
N GLU A 22 23.79 12.85 -14.70
CA GLU A 22 23.45 12.53 -13.31
C GLU A 22 22.16 13.25 -12.91
N PRO A 23 21.35 12.68 -12.00
CA PRO A 23 20.21 13.38 -11.44
C PRO A 23 20.63 14.71 -10.82
N VAL A 24 19.85 15.76 -11.04
CA VAL A 24 20.19 17.10 -10.58
C VAL A 24 19.74 17.28 -9.13
N SER A 25 20.65 17.72 -8.27
CA SER A 25 20.38 17.96 -6.86
C SER A 25 19.31 19.02 -6.62
N ILE A 26 18.34 18.73 -5.74
CA ILE A 26 17.34 19.72 -5.31
C ILE A 26 18.00 20.91 -4.57
N GLN A 27 19.16 20.71 -3.98
CA GLN A 27 19.90 21.79 -3.29
C GLN A 27 20.37 22.87 -4.25
N GLN A 28 20.59 22.56 -5.55
CA GLN A 28 20.90 23.54 -6.57
C GLN A 28 19.77 24.56 -6.80
N PHE A 29 18.54 24.19 -6.45
CA PHE A 29 17.38 25.06 -6.48
C PHE A 29 17.11 25.76 -5.14
N GLY A 30 17.98 25.53 -4.14
CA GLY A 30 17.87 26.14 -2.82
C GLY A 30 16.99 25.36 -1.84
N VAL A 31 16.63 24.11 -2.10
CA VAL A 31 15.97 23.23 -1.13
C VAL A 31 17.02 22.80 -0.10
N LYS A 32 16.89 23.21 1.17
CA LYS A 32 17.89 22.96 2.22
C LYS A 32 17.22 22.55 3.53
N PRO A 33 17.84 21.69 4.36
CA PRO A 33 17.29 21.27 5.64
C PRO A 33 16.98 22.43 6.61
N GLY A 34 17.77 23.48 6.60
CA GLY A 34 17.61 24.66 7.49
C GLY A 34 16.56 25.69 7.04
N ASN A 35 15.95 25.54 5.89
CA ASN A 35 14.92 26.46 5.40
C ASN A 35 13.56 26.23 6.08
N SER A 36 12.68 27.24 6.03
CA SER A 36 11.27 27.03 6.37
C SER A 36 10.58 26.12 5.35
N ALA A 37 9.47 25.50 5.77
CA ALA A 37 8.72 24.57 4.92
C ALA A 37 8.18 25.27 3.66
N GLN A 38 7.71 26.53 3.77
CA GLN A 38 7.24 27.34 2.64
C GLN A 38 8.33 27.64 1.63
N VAL A 39 9.54 28.00 2.10
CA VAL A 39 10.69 28.29 1.23
C VAL A 39 11.11 27.01 0.49
N ASN A 40 11.21 25.88 1.19
CA ASN A 40 11.53 24.61 0.55
C ASN A 40 10.45 24.14 -0.42
N LYS A 41 9.16 24.34 -0.12
CA LYS A 41 8.07 24.05 -1.06
C LYS A 41 8.23 24.84 -2.36
N ALA A 42 8.42 26.15 -2.27
CA ALA A 42 8.59 27.01 -3.45
C ALA A 42 9.82 26.59 -4.27
N ASN A 43 10.93 26.32 -3.62
CA ASN A 43 12.17 25.90 -4.27
C ASN A 43 12.07 24.51 -4.90
N LEU A 44 11.40 23.56 -4.22
CA LEU A 44 11.18 22.21 -4.73
C LEU A 44 10.24 22.23 -5.93
N GLN A 45 9.17 23.03 -5.89
CA GLN A 45 8.27 23.18 -7.03
C GLN A 45 9.01 23.77 -8.23
N LYS A 46 9.86 24.78 -8.02
CA LYS A 46 10.71 25.34 -9.08
C LYS A 46 11.67 24.30 -9.67
N ALA A 47 12.24 23.42 -8.84
CA ALA A 47 13.06 22.30 -9.32
C ALA A 47 12.26 21.32 -10.18
N ILE A 48 11.06 20.95 -9.73
CA ILE A 48 10.15 20.07 -10.47
C ILE A 48 9.73 20.68 -11.80
N ASP A 49 9.39 21.98 -11.82
CA ASP A 49 9.02 22.69 -13.03
C ASP A 49 10.15 22.68 -14.05
N TRP A 50 11.36 23.01 -13.61
CA TRP A 50 12.56 22.94 -14.43
C TRP A 50 12.85 21.52 -14.95
N ALA A 51 12.73 20.50 -14.08
CA ALA A 51 12.98 19.11 -14.45
C ALA A 51 11.97 18.61 -15.51
N SER A 52 10.70 19.00 -15.40
CA SER A 52 9.67 18.69 -16.39
C SER A 52 9.97 19.30 -17.76
N GLU A 53 10.48 20.53 -17.81
CA GLU A 53 10.88 21.22 -19.04
C GLU A 53 12.13 20.59 -19.68
N LYS A 54 13.06 20.09 -18.87
CA LYS A 54 14.34 19.54 -19.31
C LYS A 54 14.33 18.03 -19.52
N GLY A 55 13.29 17.32 -19.09
CA GLY A 55 13.27 15.85 -19.04
C GLY A 55 14.33 15.30 -18.09
N ALA A 56 14.49 15.91 -16.89
CA ALA A 56 15.55 15.58 -15.96
C ALA A 56 15.01 14.85 -14.71
N ALA A 57 15.88 14.05 -14.07
CA ALA A 57 15.64 13.51 -12.74
C ALA A 57 16.19 14.45 -11.66
N LEU A 58 15.49 14.54 -10.54
CA LEU A 58 15.92 15.29 -9.35
C LEU A 58 16.40 14.34 -8.27
N PHE A 59 17.48 14.72 -7.58
CA PHE A 59 18.03 13.98 -6.46
C PHE A 59 17.78 14.68 -5.14
N VAL A 60 17.17 13.94 -4.19
CA VAL A 60 16.98 14.37 -2.81
C VAL A 60 18.18 13.86 -2.02
N GLU A 61 19.15 14.72 -1.74
CA GLU A 61 20.36 14.34 -1.04
C GLU A 61 20.08 13.85 0.38
N PRO A 62 20.86 12.86 0.85
CA PRO A 62 20.77 12.44 2.24
C PRO A 62 21.25 13.56 3.19
N SER A 63 20.54 13.70 4.30
CA SER A 63 20.88 14.67 5.34
C SER A 63 20.55 14.12 6.73
N ASP A 64 21.31 14.57 7.73
CA ASP A 64 21.01 14.29 9.14
C ASP A 64 19.79 15.07 9.65
N GLU A 65 19.47 16.18 8.99
CA GLU A 65 18.27 16.96 9.27
C GLU A 65 17.26 16.80 8.10
N PRO A 66 16.03 16.38 8.38
CA PRO A 66 14.98 16.30 7.36
C PRO A 66 14.68 17.64 6.69
N TYR A 67 14.33 17.61 5.42
CA TYR A 67 13.85 18.78 4.68
C TYR A 67 12.41 19.09 5.09
N ALA A 68 12.20 20.20 5.81
CA ALA A 68 10.85 20.70 6.07
C ALA A 68 10.23 21.20 4.76
N VAL A 69 9.06 20.66 4.36
CA VAL A 69 8.41 21.03 3.11
C VAL A 69 6.90 21.02 3.32
N ASP A 70 6.21 22.11 2.97
CA ASP A 70 4.74 22.15 2.96
C ASP A 70 4.15 21.39 1.78
N GLY A 71 2.93 20.92 1.94
CA GLY A 71 2.15 20.23 0.92
C GLY A 71 1.69 21.11 -0.24
N GLY A 72 0.95 20.52 -1.16
CA GLY A 72 0.46 21.16 -2.37
C GLY A 72 1.48 21.22 -3.51
N LEU A 73 2.48 20.30 -3.49
CA LEU A 73 3.39 20.12 -4.61
C LEU A 73 2.71 19.39 -5.77
N ILE A 74 3.14 19.70 -6.98
CA ILE A 74 2.72 18.99 -8.20
C ILE A 74 3.96 18.38 -8.82
N LEU A 75 4.08 17.04 -8.76
CA LEU A 75 5.12 16.32 -9.49
C LEU A 75 4.70 16.22 -10.96
N LYS A 76 5.25 17.12 -11.77
CA LYS A 76 4.87 17.31 -13.17
C LYS A 76 5.33 16.16 -14.05
N LYS A 77 4.72 16.08 -15.22
CA LYS A 77 4.95 15.03 -16.22
C LYS A 77 6.43 14.73 -16.44
N ASN A 78 6.74 13.43 -16.49
CA ASN A 78 8.06 12.89 -16.80
C ASN A 78 9.17 13.29 -15.81
N VAL A 79 8.83 13.69 -14.59
CA VAL A 79 9.81 13.99 -13.53
C VAL A 79 9.99 12.78 -12.62
N SER A 80 11.26 12.43 -12.38
CA SER A 80 11.66 11.47 -11.34
C SER A 80 12.25 12.21 -10.16
N LEU A 81 11.75 11.96 -8.95
CA LEU A 81 12.31 12.45 -7.70
C LEU A 81 12.91 11.26 -6.92
N ILE A 82 14.22 11.23 -6.78
CA ILE A 82 14.99 10.07 -6.33
C ILE A 82 15.77 10.38 -5.07
N GLY A 83 15.64 9.53 -4.05
CA GLY A 83 16.44 9.54 -2.83
C GLY A 83 17.36 8.32 -2.73
N VAL A 84 17.99 8.16 -1.58
CA VAL A 84 19.02 7.13 -1.34
C VAL A 84 18.51 5.84 -0.69
N HIS A 85 17.24 5.80 -0.27
CA HIS A 85 16.75 4.66 0.49
C HIS A 85 16.34 3.49 -0.40
N GLY A 86 16.69 2.28 0.07
CA GLY A 86 16.05 1.05 -0.33
C GLY A 86 14.82 0.76 0.55
N PRO A 87 14.31 -0.47 0.55
CA PRO A 87 13.27 -0.89 1.48
C PRO A 87 13.73 -0.74 2.94
N THR A 88 13.04 0.10 3.72
CA THR A 88 13.42 0.39 5.12
C THR A 88 12.27 0.10 6.09
N PRO A 89 11.98 -1.18 6.40
CA PRO A 89 10.80 -1.58 7.17
C PRO A 89 10.81 -1.09 8.63
N ARG A 90 11.92 -0.57 9.12
CA ARG A 90 12.06 -0.01 10.48
C ARG A 90 12.65 1.40 10.47
N GLY A 91 12.87 1.95 9.31
CA GLY A 91 13.43 3.28 9.11
C GLY A 91 14.94 3.38 9.31
N THR A 92 15.44 4.55 9.00
CA THR A 92 16.84 4.95 9.23
C THR A 92 16.86 6.11 10.22
N VAL A 93 17.54 5.94 11.35
CA VAL A 93 17.47 6.86 12.49
C VAL A 93 18.76 7.62 12.69
N HIS A 94 18.62 8.87 13.11
CA HIS A 94 19.76 9.65 13.62
C HIS A 94 20.27 9.03 14.94
N PRO A 95 21.60 8.89 15.14
CA PRO A 95 22.16 8.21 16.31
C PRO A 95 21.75 8.82 17.65
N THR A 96 21.54 10.13 17.71
CA THR A 96 21.22 10.86 18.95
C THR A 96 19.86 11.56 18.95
N LYS A 97 19.29 11.83 17.77
CA LYS A 97 18.00 12.49 17.62
C LYS A 97 16.97 11.44 17.19
N LYS A 98 15.85 11.35 17.83
CA LYS A 98 14.77 10.43 17.47
C LYS A 98 14.02 10.92 16.22
N GLN A 99 14.70 10.97 15.10
CA GLN A 99 14.19 11.41 13.81
C GLN A 99 14.77 10.56 12.68
N PRO A 100 14.08 10.38 11.55
CA PRO A 100 14.66 9.74 10.39
C PRO A 100 15.76 10.58 9.77
N VAL A 101 16.72 9.93 9.10
CA VAL A 101 17.84 10.56 8.39
C VAL A 101 17.91 10.07 6.96
N GLY A 102 18.61 10.81 6.10
CA GLY A 102 18.76 10.50 4.69
C GLY A 102 17.87 11.38 3.82
N SER A 103 17.28 10.83 2.76
CA SER A 103 16.37 11.55 1.87
C SER A 103 14.98 11.62 2.50
N VAL A 104 14.75 12.58 3.39
CA VAL A 104 13.56 12.69 4.24
C VAL A 104 12.86 14.02 4.06
N PHE A 105 11.58 13.98 3.73
CA PHE A 105 10.68 15.14 3.83
C PHE A 105 9.95 15.14 5.17
N LYS A 106 10.10 16.24 5.92
CA LYS A 106 9.36 16.52 7.16
C LYS A 106 8.12 17.34 6.82
N ILE A 107 6.95 16.83 7.14
CA ILE A 107 5.66 17.37 6.75
C ILE A 107 4.90 17.82 7.99
N THR A 108 4.46 19.09 8.00
CA THR A 108 3.63 19.67 9.06
C THR A 108 2.35 20.31 8.52
N ASP A 109 2.20 20.41 7.20
CA ASP A 109 1.00 20.91 6.54
C ASP A 109 -0.17 19.94 6.79
N LYS A 110 -1.27 20.48 7.34
CA LYS A 110 -2.48 19.72 7.70
C LYS A 110 -3.64 19.93 6.71
N GLU A 111 -3.43 20.75 5.70
CA GLU A 111 -4.51 21.16 4.78
C GLU A 111 -4.32 20.58 3.38
N ASN A 112 -3.08 20.45 2.93
CA ASN A 112 -2.78 20.01 1.58
C ASN A 112 -2.14 18.63 1.55
N ALA A 113 -2.52 17.80 0.57
CA ALA A 113 -1.74 16.62 0.24
C ALA A 113 -0.28 17.03 -0.04
N PHE A 114 0.68 16.20 0.39
CA PHE A 114 2.08 16.59 0.22
C PHE A 114 2.41 16.77 -1.26
N ILE A 115 2.07 15.78 -2.10
CA ILE A 115 2.37 15.83 -3.52
C ILE A 115 1.28 15.20 -4.38
N THR A 116 0.85 15.92 -5.42
CA THR A 116 -0.02 15.39 -6.48
C THR A 116 0.86 14.95 -7.66
N VAL A 117 0.67 13.73 -8.15
CA VAL A 117 1.47 13.17 -9.24
C VAL A 117 0.78 13.26 -10.58
N GLU A 118 1.55 13.53 -11.63
CA GLU A 118 1.11 13.54 -13.02
C GLU A 118 1.70 12.35 -13.81
N THR A 119 1.36 12.25 -15.09
CA THR A 119 1.79 11.18 -16.00
C THR A 119 3.31 11.04 -16.12
N GLY A 120 3.80 9.80 -16.12
CA GLY A 120 5.21 9.47 -16.35
C GLY A 120 6.12 9.83 -15.18
N THR A 121 5.57 9.91 -13.96
CA THR A 121 6.33 10.35 -12.78
C THR A 121 6.86 9.19 -11.96
N GLN A 122 7.95 9.43 -11.26
CA GLN A 122 8.56 8.47 -10.36
C GLN A 122 8.92 9.12 -9.02
N LEU A 123 8.58 8.42 -7.91
CA LEU A 123 9.11 8.68 -6.57
C LEU A 123 9.84 7.43 -6.09
N LYS A 124 11.12 7.58 -5.73
CA LYS A 124 11.94 6.44 -5.33
C LYS A 124 12.88 6.78 -4.18
N GLY A 125 12.96 5.88 -3.19
CA GLY A 125 13.98 5.95 -2.14
C GLY A 125 13.84 7.15 -1.20
N ILE A 126 12.61 7.58 -0.91
CA ILE A 126 12.29 8.76 -0.11
C ILE A 126 11.51 8.35 1.13
N GLN A 127 11.79 9.02 2.24
CA GLN A 127 11.03 8.89 3.48
C GLN A 127 10.18 10.14 3.72
N PHE A 128 8.96 9.95 4.24
CA PHE A 128 8.00 10.98 4.61
C PHE A 128 7.76 10.92 6.11
N TRP A 129 7.93 12.03 6.82
CA TRP A 129 7.82 12.06 8.28
C TRP A 129 6.89 13.17 8.77
N TYR A 130 5.93 12.78 9.60
CA TYR A 130 4.95 13.64 10.24
C TYR A 130 5.26 13.76 11.74
N PRO A 131 6.13 14.70 12.16
CA PRO A 131 6.63 14.77 13.54
C PRO A 131 5.58 15.15 14.58
N GLU A 132 4.50 15.82 14.17
CA GLU A 132 3.43 16.25 15.06
C GLU A 132 2.36 15.17 15.26
N GLN A 133 2.45 14.07 14.53
CA GLN A 133 1.50 12.97 14.67
C GLN A 133 1.69 12.24 16.01
N THR A 134 0.60 11.93 16.67
CA THR A 134 0.64 11.16 17.91
C THR A 134 0.81 9.66 17.63
N LEU A 135 1.59 9.01 18.50
CA LEU A 135 1.73 7.55 18.52
C LEU A 135 1.18 6.94 19.82
N LYS A 136 0.67 7.77 20.73
CA LYS A 136 0.35 7.38 22.09
C LYS A 136 -1.09 7.67 22.50
N ASN A 137 -1.69 8.72 21.96
CA ASN A 137 -3.03 9.16 22.33
C ASN A 137 -3.97 9.16 21.11
N PRO A 138 -4.95 8.23 21.05
CA PRO A 138 -5.85 8.13 19.90
C PRO A 138 -6.70 9.38 19.68
N ASP A 139 -7.04 10.13 20.72
CA ASP A 139 -7.86 11.35 20.62
C ASP A 139 -7.12 12.52 19.97
N GLN A 140 -5.81 12.40 19.81
CA GLN A 140 -4.94 13.41 19.20
C GLN A 140 -4.46 13.02 17.81
N ILE A 141 -5.05 11.99 17.20
CA ILE A 141 -4.71 11.62 15.82
C ILE A 141 -5.08 12.77 14.88
N ILE A 142 -4.08 13.26 14.16
CA ILE A 142 -4.25 14.31 13.16
C ILE A 142 -4.60 13.63 11.83
N ALA A 143 -5.76 14.01 11.27
CA ALA A 143 -6.21 13.51 9.98
C ALA A 143 -5.51 14.28 8.83
N TYR A 144 -4.20 14.07 8.70
CA TYR A 144 -3.45 14.65 7.58
C TYR A 144 -4.05 14.23 6.24
N PRO A 145 -4.05 15.11 5.22
CA PRO A 145 -4.31 14.71 3.85
C PRO A 145 -3.35 13.61 3.38
N ALA A 146 -3.68 12.97 2.26
CA ALA A 146 -2.82 11.93 1.69
C ALA A 146 -1.40 12.46 1.43
N THR A 147 -0.39 11.61 1.68
CA THR A 147 0.99 12.00 1.35
C THR A 147 1.16 12.12 -0.15
N ILE A 148 0.68 11.15 -0.91
CA ILE A 148 0.76 11.14 -2.38
C ILE A 148 -0.65 10.95 -2.92
N GLN A 149 -1.04 11.75 -3.89
CA GLN A 149 -2.34 11.61 -4.55
C GLN A 149 -2.25 11.79 -6.06
N VAL A 150 -3.26 11.33 -6.78
CA VAL A 150 -3.43 11.62 -8.21
C VAL A 150 -4.22 12.89 -8.44
N SER A 151 -4.09 13.45 -9.66
CA SER A 151 -4.93 14.54 -10.11
C SER A 151 -6.40 14.12 -10.22
N LYS A 152 -7.31 14.96 -9.77
CA LYS A 152 -8.74 14.79 -9.98
C LYS A 152 -9.26 15.50 -11.25
N THR A 153 -8.36 16.21 -11.96
CA THR A 153 -8.70 17.06 -13.10
C THR A 153 -7.98 16.67 -14.38
N SER A 154 -7.10 15.69 -14.34
CA SER A 154 -6.38 15.15 -15.51
C SER A 154 -6.13 13.67 -15.34
N MET A 155 -6.12 12.94 -16.44
CA MET A 155 -5.72 11.53 -16.48
C MET A 155 -4.25 11.39 -16.08
N THR A 156 -3.94 10.32 -15.34
CA THR A 156 -2.57 10.02 -14.86
C THR A 156 -2.16 8.63 -15.31
N GLN A 157 -1.02 8.52 -16.00
CA GLN A 157 -0.52 7.26 -16.57
C GLN A 157 0.95 7.03 -16.23
N GLY A 158 1.34 5.76 -16.04
CA GLY A 158 2.74 5.38 -15.91
C GLY A 158 3.42 5.98 -14.68
N VAL A 159 2.83 5.81 -13.51
CA VAL A 159 3.40 6.28 -12.24
C VAL A 159 4.12 5.13 -11.54
N TYR A 160 5.34 5.39 -11.05
CA TYR A 160 6.15 4.42 -10.33
C TYR A 160 6.55 4.92 -8.94
N MET A 161 6.07 4.24 -7.92
CA MET A 161 6.35 4.51 -6.51
C MET A 161 7.17 3.36 -5.93
N SER A 162 8.42 3.60 -5.52
CA SER A 162 9.32 2.53 -5.09
C SER A 162 10.15 2.92 -3.87
N CYS A 163 10.32 1.98 -2.94
CA CYS A 163 11.16 2.16 -1.76
C CYS A 163 10.76 3.41 -0.95
N LEU A 164 9.47 3.63 -0.78
CA LEU A 164 8.94 4.74 0.02
C LEU A 164 8.66 4.30 1.44
N THR A 165 9.00 5.13 2.41
CA THR A 165 8.73 4.86 3.83
C THR A 165 7.99 6.03 4.45
N PHE A 166 6.90 5.72 5.17
CA PHE A 166 6.02 6.71 5.78
C PHE A 166 6.04 6.56 7.30
N TYR A 167 6.15 7.70 8.01
CA TYR A 167 6.15 7.74 9.47
C TYR A 167 5.11 8.72 9.99
N GLY A 168 4.04 8.20 10.57
CA GLY A 168 2.95 9.00 11.13
C GLY A 168 1.96 9.53 10.11
N GLU A 169 1.94 8.97 8.93
CA GLU A 169 0.94 9.29 7.91
C GLU A 169 -0.47 8.93 8.39
N TYR A 170 -1.46 9.69 7.92
CA TYR A 170 -2.87 9.33 8.11
C TYR A 170 -3.35 8.45 6.94
N LEU A 171 -3.08 8.86 5.72
CA LEU A 171 -3.28 8.12 4.47
C LEU A 171 -2.01 8.25 3.63
N ALA A 172 -1.38 7.15 3.23
CA ALA A 172 -0.13 7.22 2.50
C ALA A 172 -0.35 7.61 1.02
N MET A 173 -1.16 6.85 0.29
CA MET A 173 -1.33 7.00 -1.15
C MET A 173 -2.80 6.95 -1.56
N ASP A 174 -3.32 8.08 -2.08
CA ASP A 174 -4.69 8.23 -2.55
C ASP A 174 -4.75 8.27 -4.08
N PHE A 175 -4.95 7.11 -4.67
CA PHE A 175 -5.17 6.93 -6.09
C PHE A 175 -6.66 6.68 -6.39
N ASP A 176 -7.52 7.34 -5.62
CA ASP A 176 -8.95 7.40 -5.84
C ASP A 176 -9.25 8.39 -6.97
N ALA A 177 -9.04 7.96 -8.21
CA ALA A 177 -9.35 8.72 -9.41
C ALA A 177 -10.86 8.81 -9.64
N ASN A 178 -11.28 9.37 -10.76
CA ASN A 178 -12.67 9.41 -11.15
C ASN A 178 -12.83 8.93 -12.61
N PRO A 179 -14.03 8.52 -13.04
CA PRO A 179 -14.23 7.92 -14.37
C PRO A 179 -13.90 8.86 -15.54
N LYS A 180 -13.90 10.17 -15.32
CA LYS A 180 -13.54 11.16 -16.35
C LYS A 180 -12.03 11.29 -16.51
N PHE A 181 -11.29 11.09 -15.42
CA PHE A 181 -9.83 11.21 -15.37
C PHE A 181 -9.25 10.00 -14.64
N PRO A 182 -9.26 8.82 -15.29
CA PRO A 182 -8.78 7.59 -14.68
C PRO A 182 -7.26 7.57 -14.54
N CYS A 183 -6.76 6.57 -13.81
CA CYS A 183 -5.36 6.22 -13.75
C CYS A 183 -5.07 5.01 -14.65
N GLU A 184 -3.83 4.89 -15.16
CA GLU A 184 -3.37 3.73 -15.91
C GLU A 184 -1.91 3.40 -15.59
N LEU A 185 -1.54 2.14 -15.65
CA LEU A 185 -0.15 1.68 -15.49
C LEU A 185 0.50 2.14 -14.17
N MET A 186 -0.23 2.00 -13.06
CA MET A 186 0.29 2.36 -11.73
C MET A 186 1.12 1.22 -11.15
N VAL A 187 2.29 1.53 -10.59
CA VAL A 187 3.15 0.57 -9.89
C VAL A 187 3.56 1.11 -8.53
N PHE A 188 3.25 0.34 -7.47
CA PHE A 188 3.67 0.57 -6.11
C PHE A 188 4.52 -0.61 -5.65
N GLU A 189 5.76 -0.37 -5.26
CA GLU A 189 6.70 -1.42 -4.94
C GLU A 189 7.54 -1.07 -3.72
N HIS A 190 7.66 -2.02 -2.76
CA HIS A 190 8.45 -1.83 -1.54
C HIS A 190 8.10 -0.55 -0.77
N CYS A 191 6.79 -0.27 -0.59
CA CYS A 191 6.32 0.86 0.20
C CYS A 191 5.95 0.40 1.60
N TYR A 192 6.41 1.14 2.63
CA TYR A 192 6.27 0.77 4.04
C TYR A 192 5.67 1.90 4.86
N GLY A 193 4.76 1.57 5.79
CA GLY A 193 4.12 2.54 6.66
C GLY A 193 3.24 1.91 7.73
N TYR A 194 2.51 2.76 8.45
CA TYR A 194 1.38 2.37 9.30
C TYR A 194 0.36 3.52 9.31
N PRO A 195 -0.60 3.53 8.41
CA PRO A 195 -1.54 4.63 8.25
C PRO A 195 -2.52 4.71 9.41
N LEU A 196 -2.65 5.89 10.02
CA LEU A 196 -3.56 6.08 11.16
C LEU A 196 -5.04 6.21 10.75
N SER A 197 -5.34 6.28 9.45
CA SER A 197 -6.68 6.04 8.90
C SER A 197 -7.04 4.57 8.81
N GLY A 198 -6.04 3.68 8.83
CA GLY A 198 -6.15 2.28 8.49
C GLY A 198 -6.05 1.98 6.98
N GLU A 199 -6.01 3.01 6.12
CA GLU A 199 -5.85 2.87 4.67
C GLU A 199 -4.45 3.29 4.24
N PHE A 200 -3.72 2.39 3.59
CA PHE A 200 -2.37 2.66 3.08
C PHE A 200 -2.38 3.04 1.60
N ILE A 201 -3.04 2.25 0.78
CA ILE A 201 -3.24 2.52 -0.65
C ILE A 201 -4.72 2.43 -0.96
N ARG A 202 -5.28 3.53 -1.44
CA ARG A 202 -6.62 3.58 -2.02
C ARG A 202 -6.50 3.70 -3.52
N MET A 203 -7.17 2.81 -4.26
CA MET A 203 -7.13 2.75 -5.72
C MET A 203 -8.55 2.67 -6.27
N ASN A 204 -8.87 3.54 -7.22
CA ASN A 204 -10.18 3.57 -7.87
C ASN A 204 -10.04 4.11 -9.30
N TYR A 205 -10.75 3.51 -10.26
CA TYR A 205 -10.65 3.80 -11.68
C TYR A 205 -9.20 3.74 -12.19
N CYS A 206 -8.51 2.66 -11.82
CA CYS A 206 -7.16 2.37 -12.28
C CYS A 206 -7.18 1.19 -13.25
N TYR A 207 -6.69 1.42 -14.46
CA TYR A 207 -6.78 0.48 -15.56
C TYR A 207 -5.40 0.06 -16.08
N ASP A 208 -5.39 -0.80 -17.08
CA ASP A 208 -4.20 -1.30 -17.78
C ASP A 208 -3.15 -1.89 -16.81
N VAL A 209 -3.67 -2.76 -15.95
CA VAL A 209 -2.91 -3.59 -15.02
C VAL A 209 -2.14 -2.81 -13.94
N PRO A 210 -2.84 -2.21 -12.96
CA PRO A 210 -2.16 -1.65 -11.80
C PRO A 210 -1.48 -2.74 -10.95
N ARG A 211 -0.34 -2.41 -10.36
CA ARG A 211 0.50 -3.34 -9.57
C ARG A 211 0.79 -2.80 -8.19
N ILE A 212 0.57 -3.63 -7.17
CA ILE A 212 1.02 -3.38 -5.79
C ILE A 212 1.88 -4.57 -5.36
N LEU A 213 3.16 -4.32 -5.12
CA LEU A 213 4.18 -5.35 -4.96
C LEU A 213 4.99 -5.12 -3.68
N HIS A 214 5.18 -6.16 -2.86
CA HIS A 214 6.10 -6.13 -1.72
C HIS A 214 5.85 -4.97 -0.73
N CYS A 215 4.59 -4.60 -0.51
CA CYS A 215 4.23 -3.53 0.41
C CYS A 215 3.99 -4.07 1.83
N HIS A 216 4.45 -3.31 2.86
CA HIS A 216 4.47 -3.78 4.23
C HIS A 216 3.93 -2.73 5.21
N VAL A 217 2.79 -3.01 5.83
CA VAL A 217 2.13 -2.14 6.81
C VAL A 217 2.23 -2.73 8.20
N ASN A 218 2.91 -2.00 9.12
CA ASN A 218 3.19 -2.51 10.45
C ASN A 218 3.38 -1.36 11.46
N PRO A 219 2.68 -1.34 12.62
CA PRO A 219 2.82 -0.29 13.63
C PRO A 219 4.24 -0.18 14.21
N ALA A 220 5.07 -1.21 14.04
CA ALA A 220 6.48 -1.16 14.45
C ALA A 220 7.38 -0.36 13.50
N ILE A 221 6.87 0.18 12.38
CA ILE A 221 7.64 1.01 11.44
C ILE A 221 8.33 2.19 12.14
N GLN A 222 7.69 2.75 13.15
CA GLN A 222 8.18 3.91 13.89
C GLN A 222 9.06 3.57 15.09
N ARG A 223 9.39 2.29 15.30
CA ARG A 223 10.10 1.82 16.51
C ARG A 223 11.40 2.57 16.77
N PHE A 224 12.13 2.95 15.75
CA PHE A 224 13.44 3.56 15.90
C PHE A 224 13.43 5.09 15.90
N ILE A 225 12.37 5.75 15.39
CA ILE A 225 12.33 7.20 15.26
C ILE A 225 11.50 7.93 16.33
N GLY A 226 10.58 7.29 16.96
CA GLY A 226 9.72 7.95 17.96
C GLY A 226 9.15 7.00 18.98
N GLY A 227 9.45 5.75 18.81
CA GLY A 227 8.88 4.66 19.57
C GLY A 227 7.82 3.91 18.78
N GLN A 228 7.34 2.86 19.38
CA GLN A 228 6.28 2.03 18.83
C GLN A 228 4.93 2.73 19.00
N VAL A 229 4.03 2.55 18.04
CA VAL A 229 2.63 2.96 18.16
C VAL A 229 2.01 2.24 19.37
N ASN A 230 1.40 2.98 20.28
CA ASN A 230 0.74 2.40 21.46
C ASN A 230 -0.46 1.56 21.04
N ARG A 231 -0.78 0.56 21.85
CA ARG A 231 -1.95 -0.27 21.68
C ARG A 231 -3.24 0.52 21.52
N SER A 232 -3.47 1.53 22.35
CA SER A 232 -4.67 2.38 22.26
C SER A 232 -4.85 3.06 20.91
N VAL A 233 -3.73 3.44 20.25
CA VAL A 233 -3.77 3.99 18.89
C VAL A 233 -4.06 2.90 17.86
N VAL A 234 -3.48 1.71 18.02
CA VAL A 234 -3.80 0.55 17.17
C VAL A 234 -5.28 0.19 17.27
N ASP A 235 -5.83 0.13 18.49
CA ASP A 235 -7.25 -0.14 18.71
C ASP A 235 -8.16 0.94 18.05
N ALA A 236 -7.74 2.21 18.08
CA ALA A 236 -8.46 3.28 17.39
C ALA A 236 -8.39 3.19 15.86
N VAL A 237 -7.28 2.73 15.32
CA VAL A 237 -7.15 2.43 13.88
C VAL A 237 -8.08 1.27 13.49
N ILE A 238 -8.07 0.20 14.26
CA ILE A 238 -8.94 -0.96 14.05
C ILE A 238 -10.43 -0.57 14.12
N ALA A 239 -10.81 0.29 15.07
CA ALA A 239 -12.18 0.76 15.25
C ALA A 239 -12.74 1.55 14.05
N LYS A 240 -11.88 2.03 13.15
CA LYS A 240 -12.31 2.71 11.90
C LYS A 240 -12.92 1.75 10.89
N LYS A 241 -12.67 0.45 11.02
CA LYS A 241 -13.15 -0.61 10.11
C LYS A 241 -12.78 -0.38 8.63
N THR A 242 -11.61 0.17 8.40
CA THR A 242 -11.03 0.42 7.08
C THR A 242 -10.09 -0.72 6.65
N PHE A 243 -9.73 -0.76 5.39
CA PHE A 243 -8.84 -1.78 4.83
C PHE A 243 -7.51 -1.15 4.40
N THR A 244 -6.41 -1.86 4.67
CA THR A 244 -5.06 -1.41 4.31
C THR A 244 -4.93 -1.13 2.82
N TYR A 245 -5.47 -2.01 2.00
CA TYR A 245 -5.50 -1.89 0.54
C TYR A 245 -6.96 -1.87 0.07
N SER A 246 -7.39 -0.77 -0.56
CA SER A 246 -8.73 -0.63 -1.12
C SER A 246 -8.66 -0.58 -2.64
N ILE A 247 -9.22 -1.58 -3.31
CA ILE A 247 -9.14 -1.77 -4.76
C ILE A 247 -10.54 -1.70 -5.33
N ASN A 248 -10.82 -0.62 -6.06
CA ASN A 248 -12.14 -0.34 -6.63
C ASN A 248 -12.04 -0.06 -8.12
N ASN A 249 -12.99 -0.49 -8.92
CA ASN A 249 -13.07 -0.22 -10.36
C ASN A 249 -11.70 -0.36 -11.07
N THR A 250 -11.03 -1.49 -10.88
CA THR A 250 -9.69 -1.72 -11.45
C THR A 250 -9.70 -2.87 -12.46
N ASP A 251 -8.86 -2.73 -13.46
CA ASP A 251 -8.69 -3.72 -14.52
C ASP A 251 -7.48 -4.61 -14.24
N ASN A 252 -7.75 -5.88 -13.97
CA ASN A 252 -6.75 -6.96 -13.83
C ASN A 252 -5.60 -6.62 -12.87
N ALA A 253 -5.92 -6.09 -11.69
CA ALA A 253 -4.93 -5.70 -10.70
C ALA A 253 -4.01 -6.88 -10.31
N GLN A 254 -2.71 -6.64 -10.26
CA GLN A 254 -1.70 -7.61 -9.82
C GLN A 254 -1.17 -7.21 -8.44
N LEU A 255 -1.50 -8.01 -7.44
CA LEU A 255 -1.25 -7.76 -6.03
C LEU A 255 -0.37 -8.89 -5.49
N ILE A 256 0.87 -8.60 -5.14
CA ILE A 256 1.87 -9.62 -4.83
C ILE A 256 2.63 -9.26 -3.55
N ASP A 257 2.75 -10.22 -2.61
CA ASP A 257 3.53 -10.10 -1.39
C ASP A 257 3.12 -8.87 -0.55
N LEU A 258 1.82 -8.81 -0.25
CA LEU A 258 1.25 -7.76 0.59
C LEU A 258 1.22 -8.20 2.04
N PHE A 259 1.69 -7.33 2.92
CA PHE A 259 1.66 -7.53 4.35
C PHE A 259 0.89 -6.42 5.05
N SER A 260 0.07 -6.80 6.04
CA SER A 260 -0.51 -5.85 7.00
C SER A 260 -0.55 -6.47 8.39
N PHE A 261 -0.33 -5.65 9.42
CA PHE A 261 -0.35 -6.08 10.81
C PHE A 261 -1.05 -5.05 11.70
N GLY A 262 -1.94 -5.52 12.57
CA GLY A 262 -2.59 -4.68 13.58
C GLY A 262 -3.53 -3.62 12.99
N VAL A 263 -4.31 -3.98 11.98
CA VAL A 263 -5.33 -3.17 11.31
C VAL A 263 -6.66 -3.91 11.30
N TYR A 264 -7.77 -3.24 10.96
CA TYR A 264 -9.06 -3.91 10.84
C TYR A 264 -9.08 -4.87 9.64
N GLY A 265 -8.72 -4.40 8.45
CA GLY A 265 -8.80 -5.17 7.23
C GLY A 265 -7.52 -5.22 6.42
N GLY A 266 -7.22 -6.39 5.84
CA GLY A 266 -6.11 -6.56 4.90
C GLY A 266 -6.43 -5.88 3.58
N ILE A 267 -7.39 -6.42 2.84
CA ILE A 267 -7.76 -5.90 1.51
C ILE A 267 -9.27 -5.88 1.27
N LEU A 268 -9.75 -4.77 0.69
CA LEU A 268 -11.09 -4.61 0.13
C LEU A 268 -11.01 -4.67 -1.39
N LEU A 269 -11.80 -5.56 -1.99
CA LEU A 269 -11.97 -5.75 -3.43
C LEU A 269 -13.41 -5.37 -3.79
N ASP A 270 -13.63 -4.13 -4.23
CA ASP A 270 -14.98 -3.58 -4.39
C ASP A 270 -15.30 -3.15 -5.83
N ASN A 271 -16.56 -2.86 -6.08
CA ASN A 271 -17.10 -2.45 -7.37
C ASN A 271 -16.72 -3.42 -8.50
N GLU A 272 -16.44 -2.96 -9.68
CA GLU A 272 -16.08 -3.79 -10.83
C GLU A 272 -14.59 -4.17 -10.89
N SER A 273 -13.91 -4.32 -9.75
CA SER A 273 -12.52 -4.74 -9.71
C SER A 273 -12.33 -6.22 -9.94
N TYR A 274 -11.23 -6.60 -10.58
CA TYR A 274 -10.81 -7.99 -10.75
C TYR A 274 -9.28 -8.09 -10.88
N GLY A 275 -8.74 -9.29 -10.70
CA GLY A 275 -7.30 -9.50 -10.79
C GLY A 275 -6.77 -10.70 -10.01
N GLN A 276 -5.52 -10.61 -9.61
CA GLN A 276 -4.81 -11.62 -8.85
C GLN A 276 -4.27 -11.04 -7.54
N LEU A 277 -4.45 -11.80 -6.44
CA LEU A 277 -3.79 -11.57 -5.16
C LEU A 277 -3.01 -12.84 -4.79
N THR A 278 -1.70 -12.72 -4.63
CA THR A 278 -0.87 -13.87 -4.32
C THR A 278 0.24 -13.54 -3.32
N ASN A 279 0.67 -14.57 -2.58
CA ASN A 279 1.78 -14.48 -1.64
C ASN A 279 1.59 -13.37 -0.59
N PHE A 280 0.42 -13.31 0.04
CA PHE A 280 0.08 -12.29 1.02
C PHE A 280 0.11 -12.83 2.46
N ASN A 281 0.31 -11.92 3.42
CA ASN A 281 0.16 -12.22 4.84
C ASN A 281 -0.58 -11.06 5.53
N PHE A 282 -1.81 -11.29 5.96
CA PHE A 282 -2.61 -10.35 6.74
C PHE A 282 -2.64 -10.82 8.20
N ASP A 283 -1.80 -10.18 9.02
CA ASP A 283 -1.53 -10.59 10.40
C ASP A 283 -2.29 -9.72 11.40
N CYS A 284 -2.94 -10.35 12.35
CA CYS A 284 -3.74 -9.67 13.37
C CYS A 284 -4.77 -8.71 12.77
N VAL A 285 -5.64 -9.23 11.93
CA VAL A 285 -6.73 -8.52 11.25
C VAL A 285 -8.09 -9.08 11.65
N ALA A 286 -9.15 -8.28 11.60
CA ALA A 286 -10.51 -8.76 11.77
C ALA A 286 -11.03 -9.42 10.48
N VAL A 287 -10.68 -8.84 9.33
CA VAL A 287 -11.04 -9.33 8.01
C VAL A 287 -9.79 -9.28 7.12
N GLY A 288 -9.28 -10.43 6.73
CA GLY A 288 -8.14 -10.47 5.81
C GLY A 288 -8.53 -10.00 4.42
N ILE A 289 -9.59 -10.57 3.88
CA ILE A 289 -10.07 -10.29 2.51
C ILE A 289 -11.58 -10.02 2.56
N HIS A 290 -12.00 -8.90 2.01
CA HIS A 290 -13.39 -8.59 1.76
C HIS A 290 -13.60 -8.34 0.26
N LYS A 291 -14.10 -9.33 -0.45
CA LYS A 291 -14.58 -9.18 -1.84
C LYS A 291 -16.04 -8.78 -1.79
N LYS A 292 -16.32 -7.52 -2.10
CA LYS A 292 -17.66 -6.94 -1.98
C LYS A 292 -18.31 -6.63 -3.33
N GLY A 293 -17.52 -6.24 -4.31
CA GLY A 293 -18.01 -5.77 -5.60
C GLY A 293 -18.63 -6.84 -6.47
N SER A 294 -19.50 -6.41 -7.38
CA SER A 294 -20.10 -7.24 -8.40
C SER A 294 -19.28 -7.23 -9.68
N ASN A 295 -19.07 -8.41 -10.26
CA ASN A 295 -18.35 -8.53 -11.51
C ASN A 295 -19.24 -9.16 -12.59
N THR A 296 -19.90 -8.29 -13.36
CA THR A 296 -20.89 -8.68 -14.37
C THR A 296 -20.31 -9.15 -15.71
N LYS A 297 -18.97 -9.04 -15.89
CA LYS A 297 -18.32 -9.31 -17.19
C LYS A 297 -17.52 -10.62 -17.22
N ASN A 298 -17.91 -11.63 -16.45
CA ASN A 298 -17.18 -12.92 -16.33
C ASN A 298 -15.71 -12.74 -15.91
N ARG A 299 -15.41 -11.70 -15.15
CA ARG A 299 -14.11 -11.42 -14.58
C ARG A 299 -14.09 -11.92 -13.15
N ASN A 300 -12.98 -12.36 -12.63
CA ASN A 300 -12.87 -12.98 -11.32
C ASN A 300 -11.64 -12.52 -10.54
N TRP A 301 -11.71 -12.71 -9.26
CA TRP A 301 -10.55 -12.64 -8.40
C TRP A 301 -9.94 -14.03 -8.25
N GLN A 302 -8.63 -14.11 -8.51
CA GLN A 302 -7.80 -15.27 -8.23
C GLN A 302 -6.93 -14.95 -7.03
N ILE A 303 -7.16 -15.66 -5.93
CA ILE A 303 -6.51 -15.40 -4.63
C ILE A 303 -5.75 -16.66 -4.24
N ALA A 304 -4.44 -16.57 -4.06
CA ALA A 304 -3.62 -17.74 -3.87
C ALA A 304 -2.44 -17.53 -2.90
N GLN A 305 -2.02 -18.63 -2.24
CA GLN A 305 -0.76 -18.70 -1.49
C GLN A 305 -0.63 -17.62 -0.42
N GLY A 306 -1.58 -17.53 0.46
CA GLY A 306 -1.59 -16.51 1.51
C GLY A 306 -1.95 -17.01 2.87
N SER A 307 -1.59 -16.23 3.89
CA SER A 307 -1.92 -16.47 5.28
C SER A 307 -2.75 -15.34 5.85
N ILE A 308 -3.75 -15.68 6.65
CA ILE A 308 -4.58 -14.73 7.39
C ILE A 308 -4.56 -15.13 8.87
N ILE A 309 -4.05 -14.24 9.72
CA ILE A 309 -4.12 -14.40 11.17
C ILE A 309 -5.28 -13.54 11.66
N ALA A 310 -6.43 -14.19 11.84
CA ALA A 310 -7.68 -13.53 12.16
C ALA A 310 -7.88 -13.43 13.67
N ASN A 311 -7.30 -12.39 14.27
CA ASN A 311 -7.47 -12.04 15.67
C ASN A 311 -7.20 -10.55 15.85
N CYS A 312 -8.22 -9.76 16.03
CA CYS A 312 -8.07 -8.32 16.04
C CYS A 312 -8.86 -7.66 17.16
N GLY A 313 -8.19 -7.35 18.26
CA GLY A 313 -8.72 -6.52 19.35
C GLY A 313 -9.94 -7.07 20.10
N GLU A 314 -10.05 -6.75 21.36
CA GLU A 314 -11.13 -7.19 22.27
C GLU A 314 -12.54 -6.68 21.87
N LYS A 315 -12.59 -5.69 20.96
CA LYS A 315 -13.83 -4.99 20.62
C LYS A 315 -14.42 -5.37 19.26
N VAL A 316 -13.80 -6.30 18.54
CA VAL A 316 -14.30 -6.75 17.24
C VAL A 316 -15.06 -8.06 17.42
N GLU A 317 -16.36 -8.00 17.27
CA GLU A 317 -17.23 -9.18 17.25
C GLU A 317 -17.21 -9.82 15.87
N ASN A 318 -17.43 -11.14 15.82
CA ASN A 318 -17.61 -11.90 14.58
C ASN A 318 -16.49 -11.68 13.55
N ILE A 319 -15.28 -12.08 13.94
CA ILE A 319 -14.11 -12.06 13.04
C ILE A 319 -14.30 -13.10 11.93
N HIS A 320 -14.21 -12.65 10.68
CA HIS A 320 -14.28 -13.48 9.49
C HIS A 320 -13.01 -13.26 8.66
N PRO A 321 -12.09 -14.25 8.56
CA PRO A 321 -10.87 -14.10 7.76
C PRO A 321 -11.14 -13.67 6.32
N ILE A 322 -12.19 -14.23 5.71
CA ILE A 322 -12.58 -13.95 4.34
C ILE A 322 -14.08 -13.70 4.27
N ILE A 323 -14.47 -12.60 3.65
CA ILE A 323 -15.87 -12.28 3.35
C ILE A 323 -16.00 -12.17 1.83
N ILE A 324 -16.95 -12.89 1.25
CA ILE A 324 -17.28 -12.81 -0.17
C ILE A 324 -18.75 -12.47 -0.33
N GLU A 325 -19.00 -11.39 -1.04
CA GLU A 325 -20.33 -10.93 -1.43
C GLU A 325 -20.30 -10.34 -2.85
N GLY A 326 -21.44 -9.93 -3.35
CA GLY A 326 -21.55 -9.40 -4.71
C GLY A 326 -21.66 -10.51 -5.76
N GLU A 327 -21.57 -10.16 -7.03
CA GLU A 327 -21.77 -11.07 -8.16
C GLU A 327 -20.43 -11.58 -8.72
N GLY A 328 -20.45 -12.73 -9.39
CA GLY A 328 -19.33 -13.28 -10.15
C GLY A 328 -18.60 -14.42 -9.47
N HIS A 329 -17.39 -14.73 -9.93
CA HIS A 329 -16.59 -15.85 -9.44
C HIS A 329 -15.41 -15.37 -8.59
N THR A 330 -15.08 -16.13 -7.55
CA THR A 330 -13.86 -15.95 -6.75
C THR A 330 -13.19 -17.31 -6.53
N ALA A 331 -11.92 -17.41 -6.89
CA ALA A 331 -11.10 -18.59 -6.66
C ALA A 331 -10.14 -18.36 -5.50
N LEU A 332 -10.16 -19.23 -4.50
CA LEU A 332 -9.23 -19.29 -3.37
C LEU A 332 -8.37 -20.55 -3.50
N SER A 333 -7.06 -20.44 -3.53
CA SER A 333 -6.16 -21.59 -3.68
C SER A 333 -5.01 -21.53 -2.69
N ASN A 334 -4.84 -22.60 -1.88
CA ASN A 334 -3.76 -22.68 -0.89
C ASN A 334 -3.72 -21.48 0.06
N VAL A 335 -4.87 -21.06 0.56
CA VAL A 335 -4.99 -20.01 1.57
C VAL A 335 -5.12 -20.65 2.95
N GLU A 336 -4.30 -20.20 3.89
CA GLU A 336 -4.39 -20.61 5.29
C GLU A 336 -5.00 -19.48 6.13
N ALA A 337 -5.97 -19.82 6.99
CA ALA A 337 -6.46 -18.92 8.02
C ALA A 337 -6.39 -19.60 9.39
N PHE A 338 -5.88 -18.85 10.37
CA PHE A 338 -5.77 -19.30 11.75
C PHE A 338 -5.83 -18.14 12.73
N SER A 339 -6.06 -18.43 14.00
CA SER A 339 -5.98 -17.44 15.08
C SER A 339 -4.58 -17.47 15.67
N GLY A 340 -3.96 -16.32 15.82
CA GLY A 340 -2.66 -16.17 16.46
C GLY A 340 -2.77 -16.08 17.98
N GLY A 341 -1.63 -16.13 18.66
CA GLY A 341 -1.52 -15.86 20.09
C GLY A 341 -1.46 -14.36 20.38
N ASN A 342 -1.48 -14.02 21.67
CA ASN A 342 -1.29 -12.66 22.15
C ASN A 342 0.06 -12.08 21.70
N ASN A 343 0.07 -10.83 21.33
CA ASN A 343 1.30 -10.06 21.15
C ASN A 343 1.16 -8.68 21.85
N ALA A 344 2.25 -7.91 21.86
CA ALA A 344 2.29 -6.62 22.56
C ALA A 344 1.32 -5.56 21.99
N LEU A 345 0.85 -5.73 20.76
CA LEU A 345 0.00 -4.77 20.06
C LEU A 345 -1.44 -5.25 19.92
N THR A 346 -1.65 -6.55 19.87
CA THR A 346 -2.97 -7.15 19.76
C THR A 346 -3.12 -8.24 20.81
N THR A 347 -4.03 -8.09 21.77
CA THR A 347 -4.40 -9.18 22.67
C THR A 347 -5.76 -9.68 22.26
N VAL A 348 -5.83 -10.97 21.96
CA VAL A 348 -7.11 -11.60 21.79
C VAL A 348 -7.06 -13.08 22.15
N PRO A 349 -7.02 -13.42 23.42
CA PRO A 349 -7.09 -14.82 23.84
C PRO A 349 -8.43 -15.47 23.42
N GLU A 350 -9.49 -14.69 23.28
CA GLU A 350 -10.85 -15.18 23.17
C GLU A 350 -11.53 -14.89 21.82
N ASN A 351 -11.02 -13.96 21.01
CA ASN A 351 -11.58 -13.64 19.71
C ASN A 351 -10.95 -14.52 18.63
N GLN A 352 -11.39 -15.71 18.54
CA GLN A 352 -11.10 -16.57 17.39
C GLN A 352 -12.01 -16.17 16.22
N SER A 353 -11.59 -16.47 15.00
CA SER A 353 -12.48 -16.35 13.87
C SER A 353 -13.72 -17.22 14.05
N TRP A 354 -14.88 -16.68 13.68
CA TRP A 354 -16.13 -17.43 13.70
C TRP A 354 -16.09 -18.62 12.74
N ASP A 355 -15.64 -18.35 11.53
CA ASP A 355 -15.49 -19.32 10.43
C ASP A 355 -14.16 -19.10 9.69
N PHE A 356 -13.97 -19.77 8.58
CA PHE A 356 -12.92 -19.48 7.60
C PHE A 356 -13.42 -18.53 6.52
N LEU A 357 -14.69 -18.66 6.11
CA LEU A 357 -15.26 -17.94 4.99
C LEU A 357 -16.74 -17.64 5.26
N LEU A 358 -17.08 -16.36 5.26
CA LEU A 358 -18.45 -15.86 5.24
C LEU A 358 -18.87 -15.54 3.79
N ILE A 359 -19.97 -16.12 3.35
CA ILE A 359 -20.58 -15.85 2.04
C ILE A 359 -21.96 -15.24 2.27
N ARG A 360 -22.13 -14.00 1.84
CA ARG A 360 -23.37 -13.24 2.07
C ARG A 360 -23.80 -12.45 0.83
N GLY A 361 -24.92 -11.73 0.95
CA GLY A 361 -25.51 -10.95 -0.13
C GLY A 361 -26.63 -11.67 -0.85
N ASP A 362 -27.14 -11.07 -1.91
CA ASP A 362 -28.34 -11.50 -2.64
C ASP A 362 -28.11 -11.68 -4.15
N LYS A 363 -26.84 -11.71 -4.57
CA LYS A 363 -26.46 -11.88 -5.97
C LYS A 363 -25.95 -13.29 -6.23
N LYS A 364 -26.07 -13.74 -7.48
CA LYS A 364 -25.49 -15.03 -7.90
C LYS A 364 -23.97 -14.93 -7.88
N LEU A 365 -23.36 -15.78 -7.08
CA LEU A 365 -21.91 -15.86 -6.98
C LEU A 365 -21.42 -17.30 -6.93
N THR A 366 -20.20 -17.51 -7.37
CA THR A 366 -19.53 -18.80 -7.34
C THR A 366 -18.19 -18.67 -6.60
N VAL A 367 -17.92 -19.59 -5.69
CA VAL A 367 -16.65 -19.63 -4.96
C VAL A 367 -16.01 -21.01 -5.10
N SER A 368 -14.77 -21.04 -5.58
CA SER A 368 -13.95 -22.25 -5.58
C SER A 368 -12.88 -22.14 -4.50
N VAL A 369 -12.77 -23.14 -3.62
CA VAL A 369 -11.75 -23.20 -2.55
C VAL A 369 -10.94 -24.46 -2.75
N LEU A 370 -9.65 -24.33 -3.03
CA LEU A 370 -8.76 -25.44 -3.34
C LEU A 370 -7.57 -25.50 -2.40
N GLY A 371 -7.31 -26.66 -1.78
CA GLY A 371 -6.10 -26.94 -1.01
C GLY A 371 -5.87 -26.02 0.21
N SER A 372 -6.91 -25.34 0.69
CA SER A 372 -6.84 -24.37 1.77
C SER A 372 -6.86 -25.03 3.14
N ARG A 373 -6.14 -24.42 4.11
CA ARG A 373 -6.07 -24.89 5.48
C ARG A 373 -6.85 -23.97 6.41
N MET A 374 -7.91 -24.50 7.01
CA MET A 374 -8.88 -23.76 7.81
C MET A 374 -8.73 -24.13 9.28
N ARG A 375 -8.11 -23.25 10.09
CA ARG A 375 -7.76 -23.54 11.48
C ARG A 375 -8.45 -22.61 12.46
N ASN A 376 -8.62 -23.08 13.68
CA ASN A 376 -9.01 -22.31 14.86
C ASN A 376 -10.34 -21.52 14.72
N TYR A 377 -11.23 -21.88 13.81
CA TYR A 377 -12.57 -21.28 13.76
C TYR A 377 -13.50 -21.90 14.84
N VAL A 378 -14.49 -21.12 15.32
CA VAL A 378 -15.37 -21.48 16.41
C VAL A 378 -16.59 -22.27 15.95
N SER A 379 -17.18 -21.91 14.82
CA SER A 379 -18.37 -22.56 14.25
C SER A 379 -18.17 -24.05 13.99
N ASP A 380 -19.27 -24.79 13.85
CA ASP A 380 -19.21 -26.21 13.54
C ASP A 380 -18.68 -26.51 12.13
N GLN A 381 -18.91 -25.59 11.19
CA GLN A 381 -18.50 -25.68 9.81
C GLN A 381 -17.54 -24.53 9.47
N PRO A 382 -16.57 -24.73 8.56
CA PRO A 382 -15.63 -23.68 8.17
C PRO A 382 -16.27 -22.57 7.32
N PHE A 383 -17.44 -22.80 6.76
CA PHE A 383 -18.15 -21.84 5.91
C PHE A 383 -19.46 -21.42 6.56
N THR A 384 -19.69 -20.13 6.66
CA THR A 384 -20.98 -19.51 6.97
C THR A 384 -21.60 -19.03 5.67
N ILE A 385 -22.73 -19.61 5.28
CA ILE A 385 -23.38 -19.32 3.99
C ILE A 385 -24.75 -18.71 4.25
N GLU A 386 -24.83 -17.41 4.05
CA GLU A 386 -26.05 -16.61 4.18
C GLU A 386 -26.71 -16.36 2.82
N ASN A 387 -25.93 -16.43 1.72
CA ASN A 387 -26.40 -16.20 0.37
C ASN A 387 -27.00 -17.48 -0.23
N LYS A 388 -28.31 -17.49 -0.43
CA LYS A 388 -29.05 -18.63 -1.01
C LYS A 388 -28.80 -18.86 -2.50
N LEU A 389 -28.21 -17.91 -3.21
CA LEU A 389 -27.89 -18.01 -4.64
C LEU A 389 -26.41 -18.38 -4.88
N ALA A 390 -25.68 -18.69 -3.81
CA ALA A 390 -24.27 -19.01 -3.92
C ALA A 390 -24.05 -20.47 -4.35
N VAL A 391 -23.04 -20.68 -5.19
CA VAL A 391 -22.49 -22.00 -5.51
C VAL A 391 -21.06 -22.06 -4.98
N ILE A 392 -20.79 -23.05 -4.14
CA ILE A 392 -19.47 -23.18 -3.49
C ILE A 392 -18.94 -24.58 -3.72
N GLN A 393 -17.69 -24.66 -4.15
CA GLN A 393 -16.97 -25.91 -4.28
C GLN A 393 -15.66 -25.83 -3.49
N ALA A 394 -15.54 -26.63 -2.43
CA ALA A 394 -14.30 -26.82 -1.67
C ALA A 394 -13.71 -28.19 -1.98
N VAL A 395 -12.44 -28.25 -2.37
CA VAL A 395 -11.75 -29.48 -2.75
C VAL A 395 -10.37 -29.53 -2.13
N ALA A 396 -10.02 -30.70 -1.58
CA ALA A 396 -8.71 -30.97 -0.99
C ALA A 396 -8.30 -29.99 0.14
N CYS A 397 -9.29 -29.40 0.82
CA CYS A 397 -9.06 -28.52 1.97
C CYS A 397 -8.81 -29.36 3.25
N VAL A 398 -8.26 -28.70 4.29
CA VAL A 398 -8.04 -29.31 5.60
C VAL A 398 -8.79 -28.49 6.65
N ASP A 399 -9.64 -29.13 7.46
CA ASP A 399 -10.43 -28.51 8.50
C ASP A 399 -9.66 -28.30 9.83
N LYS A 400 -10.33 -27.70 10.83
CA LYS A 400 -9.73 -27.49 12.17
C LYS A 400 -9.38 -28.77 12.93
N LYS A 401 -9.86 -29.95 12.49
CA LYS A 401 -9.56 -31.26 13.04
C LYS A 401 -8.47 -31.98 12.24
N GLU A 402 -7.77 -31.29 11.36
CA GLU A 402 -6.73 -31.80 10.45
C GLU A 402 -7.29 -32.93 9.54
N LYS A 403 -8.56 -32.86 9.17
CA LYS A 403 -9.20 -33.83 8.28
C LYS A 403 -9.42 -33.23 6.91
N LEU A 404 -9.33 -34.08 5.89
CA LEU A 404 -9.69 -33.72 4.52
C LEU A 404 -11.13 -33.23 4.46
N TYR A 405 -11.33 -32.07 3.89
CA TYR A 405 -12.61 -31.43 3.74
C TYR A 405 -12.89 -31.18 2.26
N ASN A 406 -13.94 -31.86 1.75
CA ASN A 406 -14.50 -31.63 0.43
C ASN A 406 -15.99 -31.32 0.61
N HIS A 407 -16.45 -30.26 -0.03
CA HIS A 407 -17.83 -29.83 0.12
C HIS A 407 -18.32 -29.16 -1.16
N ILE A 408 -19.57 -29.48 -1.55
CA ILE A 408 -20.28 -28.78 -2.61
C ILE A 408 -21.57 -28.24 -1.98
N PHE A 409 -21.79 -26.95 -2.13
CA PHE A 409 -23.02 -26.27 -1.77
C PHE A 409 -23.59 -25.62 -3.02
N GLU A 410 -24.83 -25.94 -3.33
CA GLU A 410 -25.63 -25.28 -4.38
C GLU A 410 -26.82 -24.65 -3.68
N GLY A 411 -26.92 -23.31 -3.77
CA GLY A 411 -28.05 -22.59 -3.21
C GLY A 411 -29.39 -22.99 -3.86
N GLU A 412 -30.47 -22.67 -3.18
CA GLU A 412 -31.83 -22.92 -3.61
C GLU A 412 -32.26 -21.96 -4.73
#